data_9a3c1e2674e41f55edca3f8885025d99
#
_entry.id   9a3c1e2674e41f55edca3f8885025d99
#
_cell.length_a   1.000
_cell.length_b   1.000
_cell.length_c   1.000
_cell.angle_alpha   90.00
_cell.angle_beta   90.00
_cell.angle_gamma   90.00
#
_symmetry.space_group_name_H-M   'P 1'
#
loop_
_entity.id
_entity.type
_entity.pdbx_description
1 polymer ?
#
loop_
_entity_poly.entity_id
_entity_poly.type
_entity_poly.pdbx_seq_one_letter_code
_entity_poly.pdbx_strand_id
1 'polypeptide(L)'
;MKLPNADRAVVEIEKLRDYCLSSSHPRGRHKARVFITALGIAADDAQELKQAILSAITSEEALPTERDEYGQRFVVDFSMKRQGKEAVVRSSWIIRSTEDFPRLTSCYVL
;
A
#
# COMPACT_ATOMS: atom_id res chain seq x y z
N MET A 1 1.90 12.66 -11.70
CA MET A 1 2.69 13.36 -10.68
C MET A 1 3.26 12.34 -9.70
N LYS A 2 4.31 12.68 -9.01
CA LYS A 2 4.82 11.80 -7.94
C LYS A 2 4.08 12.08 -6.63
N LEU A 3 4.05 11.08 -5.74
CA LEU A 3 3.45 11.26 -4.42
C LEU A 3 4.23 12.34 -3.66
N PRO A 4 3.59 13.42 -3.20
CA PRO A 4 4.31 14.50 -2.50
C PRO A 4 4.99 13.99 -1.24
N ASN A 5 6.24 14.41 -1.04
CA ASN A 5 7.04 14.06 0.14
C ASN A 5 7.13 12.54 0.38
N ALA A 6 7.27 11.78 -0.71
CA ALA A 6 7.36 10.32 -0.63
C ALA A 6 8.54 9.83 0.23
N ASP A 7 9.60 10.64 0.33
CA ASP A 7 10.76 10.34 1.18
C ASP A 7 10.44 10.35 2.68
N ARG A 8 9.31 10.93 3.06
CA ARG A 8 8.82 10.95 4.44
C ARG A 8 7.55 10.13 4.63
N ALA A 9 7.24 9.26 3.67
CA ALA A 9 6.05 8.44 3.73
C ALA A 9 6.05 7.51 4.95
N VAL A 10 4.89 7.35 5.56
CA VAL A 10 4.70 6.49 6.73
C VAL A 10 3.92 5.25 6.32
N VAL A 11 4.53 4.09 6.55
CA VAL A 11 3.89 2.78 6.38
C VAL A 11 3.99 2.06 7.72
N GLU A 12 2.89 1.99 8.44
CA GLU A 12 2.86 1.27 9.70
C GLU A 12 2.81 -0.23 9.41
N ILE A 13 3.78 -0.98 9.95
CA ILE A 13 3.90 -2.42 9.68
C ILE A 13 2.65 -3.17 10.16
N GLU A 14 2.02 -2.71 11.23
CA GLU A 14 0.81 -3.31 11.78
C GLU A 14 -0.35 -3.23 10.78
N LYS A 15 -0.42 -2.14 9.99
CA LYS A 15 -1.45 -1.99 8.97
C LYS A 15 -1.30 -3.02 7.86
N LEU A 16 -0.07 -3.38 7.52
CA LEU A 16 0.17 -4.44 6.54
C LEU A 16 -0.07 -5.81 7.14
N ARG A 17 0.58 -6.10 8.28
CA ARG A 17 0.54 -7.41 8.91
C ARG A 17 -0.85 -7.78 9.41
N ASP A 18 -1.50 -6.85 10.12
CA ASP A 18 -2.72 -7.13 10.87
C ASP A 18 -4.00 -6.77 10.14
N TYR A 19 -3.90 -6.11 8.98
CA TYR A 19 -5.06 -5.74 8.16
C TYR A 19 -4.90 -6.20 6.71
N CYS A 20 -3.97 -5.61 5.95
CA CYS A 20 -3.86 -5.89 4.50
C CYS A 20 -3.50 -7.35 4.21
N LEU A 21 -2.68 -7.96 5.06
CA LEU A 21 -2.20 -9.34 4.89
C LEU A 21 -2.83 -10.32 5.88
N SER A 22 -3.80 -9.88 6.68
CA SER A 22 -4.42 -10.73 7.67
C SER A 22 -5.54 -11.57 7.05
N SER A 23 -5.41 -12.88 7.11
CA SER A 23 -6.42 -13.82 6.63
C SER A 23 -7.61 -13.95 7.59
N SER A 24 -7.48 -13.41 8.81
CA SER A 24 -8.53 -13.49 9.84
C SER A 24 -9.30 -12.18 10.01
N HIS A 25 -8.82 -11.07 9.45
CA HIS A 25 -9.50 -9.78 9.61
C HIS A 25 -10.80 -9.75 8.79
N PRO A 26 -11.95 -9.41 9.40
CA PRO A 26 -13.24 -9.46 8.70
C PRO A 26 -13.30 -8.67 7.38
N ARG A 27 -12.61 -7.52 7.33
CA ARG A 27 -12.61 -6.66 6.15
C ARG A 27 -11.44 -6.93 5.21
N GLY A 28 -10.32 -7.39 5.74
CA GLY A 28 -9.08 -7.56 4.97
C GLY A 28 -8.86 -8.94 4.40
N ARG A 29 -9.57 -9.95 4.89
CA ARG A 29 -9.28 -11.37 4.59
C ARG A 29 -9.32 -11.71 3.09
N HIS A 30 -10.23 -11.12 2.33
CA HIS A 30 -10.33 -11.40 0.90
C HIS A 30 -9.15 -10.86 0.12
N LYS A 31 -8.73 -9.64 0.43
CA LYS A 31 -7.57 -9.00 -0.19
C LYS A 31 -6.27 -9.69 0.23
N ALA A 32 -6.19 -10.14 1.48
CA ALA A 32 -5.05 -10.90 1.99
C ALA A 32 -4.90 -12.22 1.25
N ARG A 33 -6.01 -12.89 0.96
CA ARG A 33 -5.99 -14.15 0.19
C ARG A 33 -5.46 -13.93 -1.22
N VAL A 34 -5.81 -12.82 -1.85
CA VAL A 34 -5.32 -12.50 -3.20
C VAL A 34 -3.81 -12.26 -3.16
N PHE A 35 -3.27 -11.62 -2.12
CA PHE A 35 -1.82 -11.48 -1.96
C PHE A 35 -1.12 -12.84 -1.92
N ILE A 36 -1.68 -13.80 -1.22
CA ILE A 36 -1.11 -15.16 -1.15
C ILE A 36 -1.14 -15.82 -2.53
N THR A 37 -2.28 -15.77 -3.20
CA THR A 37 -2.45 -16.43 -4.50
C THR A 37 -1.61 -15.77 -5.59
N ALA A 38 -1.58 -14.45 -5.63
CA ALA A 38 -0.93 -13.72 -6.72
C ALA A 38 0.57 -13.58 -6.53
N LEU A 39 1.06 -13.45 -5.30
CA LEU A 39 2.46 -13.13 -5.01
C LEU A 39 3.09 -14.04 -3.94
N GLY A 40 2.33 -14.92 -3.33
CA GLY A 40 2.83 -15.74 -2.25
C GLY A 40 3.18 -14.94 -0.99
N ILE A 41 2.57 -13.77 -0.81
CA ILE A 41 2.83 -12.89 0.33
C ILE A 41 1.78 -13.14 1.41
N ALA A 42 2.25 -13.46 2.61
CA ALA A 42 1.43 -13.63 3.80
C ALA A 42 1.85 -12.61 4.88
N ALA A 43 1.22 -12.67 6.03
CA ALA A 43 1.47 -11.71 7.11
C ALA A 43 2.94 -11.65 7.54
N ASP A 44 3.64 -12.79 7.52
CA ASP A 44 5.06 -12.85 7.87
C ASP A 44 5.95 -12.08 6.88
N ASP A 45 5.42 -11.78 5.71
CA ASP A 45 6.16 -11.07 4.64
C ASP A 45 5.86 -9.56 4.64
N ALA A 46 5.23 -9.05 5.70
CA ALA A 46 4.81 -7.64 5.76
C ALA A 46 5.97 -6.67 5.56
N GLN A 47 7.15 -6.98 6.11
CA GLN A 47 8.32 -6.12 5.97
C GLN A 47 8.80 -6.05 4.51
N GLU A 48 8.76 -7.17 3.81
CA GLU A 48 9.12 -7.21 2.39
C GLU A 48 8.15 -6.35 1.56
N LEU A 49 6.85 -6.45 1.83
CA LEU A 49 5.85 -5.65 1.16
C LEU A 49 6.04 -4.16 1.45
N LYS A 50 6.34 -3.80 2.70
CA LYS A 50 6.63 -2.43 3.10
C LYS A 50 7.78 -1.85 2.27
N GLN A 51 8.87 -2.60 2.13
CA GLN A 51 10.03 -2.13 1.37
C GLN A 51 9.69 -1.95 -0.11
N ALA A 52 8.90 -2.87 -0.68
CA ALA A 52 8.46 -2.76 -2.07
C ALA A 52 7.60 -1.51 -2.29
N ILE A 53 6.68 -1.22 -1.38
CA ILE A 53 5.83 -0.04 -1.45
C ILE A 53 6.67 1.24 -1.36
N LEU A 54 7.56 1.32 -0.37
CA LEU A 54 8.38 2.53 -0.17
C LEU A 54 9.31 2.79 -1.35
N SER A 55 9.84 1.74 -1.96
CA SER A 55 10.65 1.87 -3.17
C SER A 55 9.81 2.37 -4.35
N ALA A 56 8.63 1.80 -4.53
CA ALA A 56 7.78 2.11 -5.68
C ALA A 56 7.29 3.56 -5.68
N ILE A 57 6.92 4.12 -4.53
CA ILE A 57 6.33 5.47 -4.48
C ILE A 57 7.33 6.58 -4.79
N THR A 58 8.63 6.28 -4.84
CA THR A 58 9.64 7.26 -5.23
C THR A 58 9.75 7.41 -6.74
N SER A 59 9.28 6.45 -7.52
CA SER A 59 9.43 6.41 -8.96
C SER A 59 8.12 6.31 -9.73
N GLU A 60 7.08 5.71 -9.15
CA GLU A 60 5.81 5.49 -9.85
C GLU A 60 4.90 6.72 -9.77
N GLU A 61 4.00 6.84 -10.75
CA GLU A 61 3.03 7.92 -10.79
C GLU A 61 1.99 7.78 -9.69
N ALA A 62 1.61 8.90 -9.09
CA ALA A 62 0.52 8.98 -8.13
C ALA A 62 -0.68 9.67 -8.78
N LEU A 63 -1.88 9.17 -8.50
CA LEU A 63 -3.13 9.78 -8.94
C LEU A 63 -3.85 10.36 -7.73
N PRO A 64 -4.13 11.67 -7.70
CA PRO A 64 -5.00 12.22 -6.67
C PRO A 64 -6.41 11.67 -6.84
N THR A 65 -7.03 11.31 -5.74
CA THR A 65 -8.39 10.79 -5.72
C THR A 65 -9.30 11.77 -4.98
N GLU A 66 -9.79 11.41 -3.81
CA GLU A 66 -10.70 12.27 -3.06
C GLU A 66 -9.94 13.30 -2.23
N ARG A 67 -10.57 14.46 -2.06
CA ARG A 67 -10.14 15.46 -1.08
C ARG A 67 -11.32 15.80 -0.20
N ASP A 68 -11.12 15.67 1.10
CA ASP A 68 -12.17 15.96 2.09
C ASP A 68 -11.57 16.66 3.31
N GLU A 69 -12.35 16.76 4.38
CA GLU A 69 -11.91 17.43 5.63
C GLU A 69 -10.72 16.73 6.28
N TYR A 70 -10.50 15.44 5.99
CA TYR A 70 -9.41 14.67 6.57
C TYR A 70 -8.09 14.86 5.80
N GLY A 71 -8.15 15.23 4.52
CA GLY A 71 -6.98 15.47 3.72
C GLY A 71 -7.15 15.11 2.25
N GLN A 72 -6.03 15.10 1.53
CA GLN A 72 -5.97 14.71 0.12
C GLN A 72 -5.52 13.26 0.02
N ARG A 73 -6.28 12.47 -0.77
CA ARG A 73 -5.99 11.06 -0.98
C ARG A 73 -5.34 10.84 -2.33
N PHE A 74 -4.54 9.77 -2.41
CA PHE A 74 -3.82 9.38 -3.63
C PHE A 74 -3.82 7.87 -3.75
N VAL A 75 -3.63 7.37 -4.98
CA VAL A 75 -3.28 5.97 -5.21
C VAL A 75 -2.00 5.91 -6.02
N VAL A 76 -1.17 4.91 -5.71
CA VAL A 76 0.04 4.59 -6.48
C VAL A 76 -0.01 3.10 -6.79
N ASP A 77 -0.04 2.77 -8.09
CA ASP A 77 -0.03 1.39 -8.55
C ASP A 77 1.37 1.03 -9.00
N PHE A 78 1.81 -0.17 -8.67
CA PHE A 78 3.13 -0.65 -9.09
C PHE A 78 3.11 -2.14 -9.33
N SER A 79 3.95 -2.58 -10.28
CA SER A 79 4.12 -4.00 -10.57
C SER A 79 5.10 -4.59 -9.58
N MET A 80 4.76 -5.74 -9.01
CA MET A 80 5.62 -6.47 -8.08
C MET A 80 5.84 -7.88 -8.61
N LYS A 81 7.10 -8.29 -8.61
CA LYS A 81 7.51 -9.64 -8.99
C LYS A 81 8.07 -10.35 -7.77
N ARG A 82 7.66 -11.60 -7.58
CA ARG A 82 8.11 -12.38 -6.44
C ARG A 82 7.96 -13.87 -6.72
N GLN A 83 9.07 -14.61 -6.60
CA GLN A 83 9.07 -16.08 -6.74
C GLN A 83 8.39 -16.56 -8.03
N GLY A 84 8.71 -15.90 -9.15
CA GLY A 84 8.16 -16.26 -10.45
C GLY A 84 6.74 -15.78 -10.70
N LYS A 85 6.14 -15.05 -9.76
CA LYS A 85 4.81 -14.47 -9.88
C LYS A 85 4.90 -12.97 -10.08
N GLU A 86 3.90 -12.38 -10.74
CA GLU A 86 3.84 -10.94 -10.97
C GLU A 86 2.40 -10.48 -10.82
N ALA A 87 2.22 -9.33 -10.16
CA ALA A 87 0.92 -8.72 -9.99
C ALA A 87 1.07 -7.21 -9.81
N VAL A 88 0.00 -6.48 -10.11
CA VAL A 88 -0.05 -5.04 -9.84
C VAL A 88 -0.65 -4.83 -8.46
N VAL A 89 0.07 -4.10 -7.62
CA VAL A 89 -0.36 -3.75 -6.27
C VAL A 89 -0.80 -2.30 -6.27
N ARG A 90 -1.98 -2.02 -5.72
CA ARG A 90 -2.45 -0.65 -5.49
C ARG A 90 -2.19 -0.28 -4.05
N SER A 91 -1.47 0.82 -3.84
CA SER A 91 -1.29 1.43 -2.53
C SER A 91 -2.13 2.70 -2.45
N SER A 92 -2.87 2.85 -1.36
CA SER A 92 -3.72 4.01 -1.13
C SER A 92 -3.14 4.85 -0.01
N TRP A 93 -3.17 6.18 -0.18
CA TRP A 93 -2.46 7.12 0.68
C TRP A 93 -3.35 8.29 1.07
N ILE A 94 -3.04 8.91 2.20
CA ILE A 94 -3.63 10.19 2.60
C ILE A 94 -2.54 11.12 3.10
N ILE A 95 -2.59 12.37 2.65
CA ILE A 95 -1.87 13.47 3.29
C ILE A 95 -2.92 14.20 4.10
N ARG A 96 -2.87 14.04 5.42
CA ARG A 96 -3.86 14.61 6.34
C ARG A 96 -3.79 16.14 6.29
N SER A 97 -4.92 16.79 6.52
CA SER A 97 -5.01 18.25 6.49
C SER A 97 -4.10 18.93 7.49
N THR A 98 -3.64 18.22 8.52
CA THR A 98 -2.71 18.73 9.54
C THR A 98 -1.28 18.29 9.33
N GLU A 99 -0.99 17.57 8.23
CA GLU A 99 0.32 17.01 7.94
C GLU A 99 0.74 17.35 6.51
N ASP A 100 2.01 17.14 6.19
CA ASP A 100 2.52 17.37 4.84
C ASP A 100 3.22 16.14 4.25
N PHE A 101 3.03 14.97 4.85
CA PHE A 101 3.63 13.72 4.40
C PHE A 101 2.54 12.65 4.21
N PRO A 102 2.73 11.69 3.29
CA PRO A 102 1.72 10.67 3.03
C PRO A 102 1.78 9.52 4.02
N ARG A 103 0.61 9.04 4.39
CA ARG A 103 0.43 7.83 5.20
C ARG A 103 -0.31 6.79 4.40
N LEU A 104 0.17 5.55 4.43
CA LEU A 104 -0.53 4.44 3.79
C LEU A 104 -1.84 4.16 4.53
N THR A 105 -2.94 4.11 3.77
CA THR A 105 -4.24 3.75 4.33
C THR A 105 -4.60 2.30 4.05
N SER A 106 -4.18 1.78 2.89
CA SER A 106 -4.49 0.40 2.50
C SER A 106 -3.63 0.00 1.31
N CYS A 107 -3.50 -1.30 1.07
CA CYS A 107 -2.96 -1.80 -0.19
C CYS A 107 -3.59 -3.15 -0.53
N TYR A 108 -3.66 -3.44 -1.82
CA TYR A 108 -4.25 -4.69 -2.30
C TYR A 108 -3.81 -4.97 -3.73
N VAL A 109 -3.94 -6.22 -4.14
CA VAL A 109 -3.65 -6.64 -5.51
C VAL A 109 -4.84 -6.31 -6.40
N LEU A 110 -4.57 -5.67 -7.53
CA LEU A 110 -5.59 -5.36 -8.53
C LEU A 110 -6.02 -6.60 -9.32
#